data_02d7bc70bfb34afc4b758f3f773023df
#
_entry.id   02d7bc70bfb34afc4b758f3f773023df
#
_cell.length_a   1.000
_cell.length_b   1.000
_cell.length_c   1.000
_cell.angle_alpha   90.00
_cell.angle_beta   90.00
_cell.angle_gamma   90.00
#
_symmetry.space_group_name_H-M   'P 1'
#
loop_
_entity.id
_entity.type
_entity.pdbx_description
1 polymer ?
#
loop_
_entity_poly.entity_id
_entity_poly.type
_entity_poly.pdbx_seq_one_letter_code
_entity_poly.pdbx_strand_id
1 'polypeptide(L)'
;MAQRVSSRSWGALALLAGLGATALLASCGGSGSTSTTTPVTPTLTLTGVVATGLAMPGAAVSIKCTGGSATATTATNGSYSASIPGGSLPCMVRAASSDGTMVYHAASNTSSSSTSVVINVTPLTELILALAVGDPTQVDATFTSNTTLPSAIAADLATAEASLITALAGAGISLTGIDPVSTPLTASSSTTAAGDSQDQAIDTLVADLTANGSGLVELATALTSAVTTAQGQQQVNVLLTSAPVMSQCPSARAGTYWWVNHNGNLATIALNGALNSVTIVATSGSTSETDTLTWGSGCQASFTQQDTSVQQVTFASGGEFVAGNVSNANVSSSFHIAIPQQKVALADLAGNWNYIEYDSRENTETIASATGLGTYTFDGQGHLTCTAAEVANGCGNPTLTPNADGSFTATGSGGNTTPVLVFRGANGALNFIALQDYPNGGGLIFGAQAATLSLPASGTSTTYVQYQFSGIPATGSTANWGKFDIDTFTYTVSAVDTANDALTRTYSTEDGAAYDLVDVVDYNQPSTGFRTRPALSFTDSAGTTYNKQTSYNLSLGTGMSVFADGVSGGVEGVLSTSTSAPFFGLSITLH
;
A
#
# COMPACT_ATOMS: atom_id res chain seq x y z
N MET A 1 -16.40 -35.07 34.47
CA MET A 1 -16.64 -36.39 33.85
C MET A 1 -15.52 -36.64 32.86
N ALA A 2 -14.69 -37.61 33.21
CA ALA A 2 -13.52 -38.06 32.46
C ALA A 2 -13.85 -39.30 31.65
N GLN A 3 -13.28 -39.48 30.46
CA GLN A 3 -12.92 -40.75 29.83
C GLN A 3 -12.07 -40.46 28.62
N ARG A 4 -10.76 -40.76 28.65
CA ARG A 4 -9.97 -41.98 28.37
C ARG A 4 -9.89 -42.27 26.86
N VAL A 5 -8.75 -41.96 26.27
CA VAL A 5 -7.58 -42.79 25.91
C VAL A 5 -7.92 -44.16 25.24
N SER A 6 -7.44 -44.36 24.01
CA SER A 6 -6.85 -45.63 23.61
C SER A 6 -5.83 -45.46 22.47
N SER A 7 -4.61 -45.78 22.79
CA SER A 7 -3.47 -46.11 21.92
C SER A 7 -3.62 -47.50 21.34
N ARG A 8 -3.21 -47.77 20.12
CA ARG A 8 -2.66 -49.08 19.72
C ARG A 8 -1.55 -48.91 18.69
N SER A 9 -0.43 -49.43 19.10
CA SER A 9 0.81 -49.68 18.37
C SER A 9 0.84 -51.10 17.80
N TRP A 10 1.89 -51.41 17.02
CA TRP A 10 2.45 -52.70 16.56
C TRP A 10 1.99 -53.09 15.15
N GLY A 11 2.84 -53.56 14.22
CA GLY A 11 4.11 -54.24 14.41
C GLY A 11 4.90 -54.35 13.09
N ALA A 12 6.15 -54.57 13.26
CA ALA A 12 7.16 -54.94 12.28
C ALA A 12 7.16 -56.45 12.03
N LEU A 13 7.61 -56.88 10.85
CA LEU A 13 8.35 -58.14 10.57
C LEU A 13 8.50 -58.22 9.04
N ALA A 14 9.52 -58.50 8.43
CA ALA A 14 10.79 -59.19 8.51
C ALA A 14 11.11 -59.77 7.14
N LEU A 15 12.37 -59.65 6.78
CA LEU A 15 13.18 -60.32 5.79
C LEU A 15 12.69 -61.64 5.20
N LEU A 16 12.97 -61.81 3.90
CA LEU A 16 13.49 -63.12 3.40
C LEU A 16 14.38 -62.93 2.16
N ALA A 17 15.60 -63.38 2.29
CA ALA A 17 16.59 -63.50 1.25
C ALA A 17 16.33 -64.79 0.43
N GLY A 18 16.63 -64.76 -0.87
CA GLY A 18 16.61 -65.93 -1.73
C GLY A 18 17.72 -65.83 -2.79
N LEU A 19 18.80 -66.51 -2.55
CA LEU A 19 19.87 -66.85 -3.52
C LEU A 19 19.40 -67.97 -4.49
N GLY A 20 19.92 -67.93 -5.69
CA GLY A 20 19.96 -69.07 -6.60
C GLY A 20 19.99 -68.63 -8.05
N ALA A 21 20.97 -68.78 -8.76
CA ALA A 21 21.87 -69.76 -9.25
C ALA A 21 22.19 -69.47 -10.74
N THR A 22 23.39 -69.50 -11.04
CA THR A 22 24.13 -69.40 -12.32
C THR A 22 23.65 -70.38 -13.38
N ALA A 23 23.55 -69.93 -14.64
CA ALA A 23 23.75 -70.79 -15.82
C ALA A 23 24.58 -70.05 -16.87
N LEU A 24 25.83 -70.50 -17.04
CA LEU A 24 26.70 -70.18 -18.16
C LEU A 24 26.25 -70.99 -19.39
N LEU A 25 26.00 -70.29 -20.47
CA LEU A 25 26.05 -70.87 -21.81
C LEU A 25 26.87 -69.94 -22.70
N ALA A 26 28.05 -70.37 -22.99
CA ALA A 26 28.90 -69.82 -24.03
C ALA A 26 28.40 -70.26 -25.41
N SER A 27 28.15 -69.33 -26.31
CA SER A 27 28.04 -69.59 -27.74
C SER A 27 28.81 -68.51 -28.49
N CYS A 28 29.75 -69.00 -29.27
CA CYS A 28 30.69 -68.30 -30.12
C CYS A 28 30.05 -67.77 -31.38
N GLY A 29 30.49 -66.60 -31.86
CA GLY A 29 30.55 -66.27 -33.28
C GLY A 29 29.58 -65.17 -33.78
N GLY A 30 30.18 -64.04 -34.15
CA GLY A 30 29.53 -63.03 -34.99
C GLY A 30 30.07 -61.62 -34.71
N SER A 31 31.10 -61.18 -35.44
CA SER A 31 31.52 -59.77 -35.50
C SER A 31 30.45 -58.92 -36.17
N GLY A 32 29.53 -58.44 -35.36
CA GLY A 32 28.62 -57.35 -35.74
C GLY A 32 28.93 -56.16 -34.88
N SER A 33 29.44 -55.07 -35.49
CA SER A 33 29.55 -53.77 -34.82
C SER A 33 28.16 -53.29 -34.47
N THR A 34 27.68 -53.66 -33.32
CA THR A 34 26.53 -53.00 -32.72
C THR A 34 26.93 -51.59 -32.30
N SER A 35 26.67 -50.63 -33.15
CA SER A 35 26.60 -49.25 -32.73
C SER A 35 25.61 -49.20 -31.56
N THR A 36 26.08 -49.15 -30.35
CA THR A 36 25.29 -48.77 -29.20
C THR A 36 24.85 -47.32 -29.43
N THR A 37 23.72 -47.12 -30.07
CA THR A 37 23.02 -45.86 -30.02
C THR A 37 22.65 -45.62 -28.55
N THR A 38 23.45 -44.84 -27.86
CA THR A 38 23.07 -44.27 -26.57
C THR A 38 21.69 -43.66 -26.76
N PRO A 39 20.68 -44.02 -25.95
CA PRO A 39 19.37 -43.39 -26.09
C PRO A 39 19.55 -41.87 -25.91
N VAL A 40 19.28 -41.12 -26.98
CA VAL A 40 19.29 -39.65 -26.89
C VAL A 40 18.11 -39.27 -26.05
N THR A 41 18.38 -38.83 -24.81
CA THR A 41 17.34 -38.30 -23.93
C THR A 41 16.72 -37.10 -24.60
N PRO A 42 15.41 -37.05 -24.86
CA PRO A 42 14.75 -35.90 -25.44
C PRO A 42 15.08 -34.64 -24.59
N THR A 43 15.41 -33.55 -25.26
CA THR A 43 15.72 -32.27 -24.58
C THR A 43 14.63 -31.28 -24.89
N LEU A 44 14.00 -30.73 -23.86
CA LEU A 44 13.06 -29.61 -23.97
C LEU A 44 13.86 -28.30 -24.01
N THR A 45 13.65 -27.47 -25.00
CA THR A 45 14.15 -26.09 -25.06
C THR A 45 13.03 -25.14 -24.64
N LEU A 46 13.27 -24.38 -23.61
CA LEU A 46 12.34 -23.39 -23.10
C LEU A 46 12.91 -22.00 -23.35
N THR A 47 12.11 -21.14 -23.99
CA THR A 47 12.46 -19.75 -24.29
C THR A 47 11.37 -18.83 -23.77
N GLY A 48 11.66 -17.55 -23.61
CA GLY A 48 10.67 -16.54 -23.21
C GLY A 48 11.32 -15.20 -22.93
N VAL A 49 10.49 -14.27 -22.47
CA VAL A 49 10.91 -12.92 -22.08
C VAL A 49 10.45 -12.68 -20.64
N VAL A 50 11.32 -12.04 -19.83
CA VAL A 50 11.00 -11.52 -18.52
C VAL A 50 10.85 -10.01 -18.61
N ALA A 51 9.67 -9.50 -18.29
CA ALA A 51 9.35 -8.08 -18.41
C ALA A 51 8.30 -7.64 -17.38
N THR A 52 8.32 -6.36 -17.03
CA THR A 52 7.40 -5.71 -16.09
C THR A 52 6.75 -4.46 -16.69
N GLY A 53 6.67 -4.39 -18.05
CA GLY A 53 6.48 -3.17 -18.83
C GLY A 53 7.80 -2.72 -19.47
N LEU A 54 8.92 -2.92 -18.79
CA LEU A 54 10.27 -2.86 -19.36
C LEU A 54 10.90 -4.25 -19.30
N ALA A 55 11.76 -4.56 -20.25
CA ALA A 55 12.58 -5.76 -20.21
C ALA A 55 13.37 -5.82 -18.89
N MET A 56 13.48 -7.00 -18.28
CA MET A 56 14.29 -7.22 -17.07
C MET A 56 15.65 -7.84 -17.44
N PRO A 57 16.70 -7.04 -17.67
CA PRO A 57 18.02 -7.56 -17.98
C PRO A 57 18.70 -8.14 -16.75
N GLY A 58 19.45 -9.24 -16.93
CA GLY A 58 20.20 -9.86 -15.85
C GLY A 58 19.34 -10.57 -14.78
N ALA A 59 18.05 -10.76 -15.03
CA ALA A 59 17.18 -11.49 -14.12
C ALA A 59 17.58 -12.97 -14.04
N ALA A 60 17.60 -13.51 -12.81
CA ALA A 60 17.86 -14.93 -12.57
C ALA A 60 16.58 -15.73 -12.82
N VAL A 61 16.62 -16.64 -13.80
CA VAL A 61 15.49 -17.50 -14.17
C VAL A 61 15.73 -18.92 -13.67
N SER A 62 14.79 -19.46 -12.91
CA SER A 62 14.77 -20.83 -12.41
C SER A 62 13.58 -21.58 -13.01
N ILE A 63 13.82 -22.77 -13.56
CA ILE A 63 12.83 -23.55 -14.30
C ILE A 63 12.72 -24.93 -13.67
N LYS A 64 11.49 -25.37 -13.43
CA LYS A 64 11.16 -26.71 -12.95
C LYS A 64 10.10 -27.33 -13.86
N CYS A 65 10.46 -28.40 -14.55
CA CYS A 65 9.60 -29.15 -15.45
C CYS A 65 9.45 -30.60 -14.98
N THR A 66 8.50 -31.31 -15.52
CA THR A 66 8.44 -32.76 -15.35
C THR A 66 9.71 -33.40 -15.93
N GLY A 67 10.44 -34.15 -15.12
CA GLY A 67 11.64 -34.86 -15.53
C GLY A 67 12.93 -34.04 -15.60
N GLY A 68 12.91 -32.72 -15.30
CA GLY A 68 14.14 -31.93 -15.30
C GLY A 68 13.98 -30.49 -14.82
N SER A 69 15.11 -29.86 -14.56
CA SER A 69 15.16 -28.43 -14.19
C SER A 69 16.36 -27.75 -14.84
N ALA A 70 16.31 -26.44 -14.96
CA ALA A 70 17.38 -25.62 -15.49
C ALA A 70 17.38 -24.22 -14.89
N THR A 71 18.45 -23.48 -15.09
CA THR A 71 18.55 -22.06 -14.80
C THR A 71 19.05 -21.30 -16.03
N ALA A 72 18.67 -20.03 -16.12
CA ALA A 72 19.14 -19.10 -17.14
C ALA A 72 19.30 -17.70 -16.56
N THR A 73 19.90 -16.80 -17.32
CA THR A 73 19.93 -15.37 -17.00
C THR A 73 19.40 -14.62 -18.23
N THR A 74 18.60 -13.61 -18.02
CA THR A 74 18.03 -12.83 -19.12
C THR A 74 19.07 -11.94 -19.80
N ALA A 75 18.96 -11.81 -21.11
CA ALA A 75 19.71 -10.86 -21.92
C ALA A 75 19.21 -9.41 -21.69
N THR A 76 19.85 -8.44 -22.34
CA THR A 76 19.51 -7.01 -22.22
C THR A 76 18.08 -6.68 -22.64
N ASN A 77 17.47 -7.47 -23.53
CA ASN A 77 16.08 -7.35 -23.97
C ASN A 77 15.10 -8.22 -23.16
N GLY A 78 15.53 -8.74 -22.00
CA GLY A 78 14.73 -9.60 -21.14
C GLY A 78 14.56 -11.05 -21.64
N SER A 79 15.09 -11.42 -22.82
CA SER A 79 14.94 -12.77 -23.34
C SER A 79 15.81 -13.79 -22.59
N TYR A 80 15.33 -15.02 -22.48
CA TYR A 80 16.09 -16.14 -21.93
C TYR A 80 15.87 -17.41 -22.73
N SER A 81 16.80 -18.35 -22.62
CA SER A 81 16.72 -19.68 -23.21
C SER A 81 17.38 -20.70 -22.28
N ALA A 82 16.74 -21.84 -22.12
CA ALA A 82 17.25 -22.95 -21.32
C ALA A 82 16.99 -24.28 -22.02
N SER A 83 17.96 -25.20 -21.92
CA SER A 83 17.83 -26.59 -22.38
C SER A 83 17.67 -27.51 -21.18
N ILE A 84 16.66 -28.36 -21.19
CA ILE A 84 16.28 -29.23 -20.07
C ILE A 84 16.31 -30.67 -20.57
N PRO A 85 17.43 -31.40 -20.37
CA PRO A 85 17.51 -32.82 -20.77
C PRO A 85 16.51 -33.67 -19.97
N GLY A 86 15.72 -34.45 -20.66
CA GLY A 86 14.64 -35.26 -20.06
C GLY A 86 13.42 -34.45 -19.62
N GLY A 87 13.44 -33.13 -19.80
CA GLY A 87 12.33 -32.28 -19.43
C GLY A 87 11.11 -32.43 -20.32
N SER A 88 9.94 -32.27 -19.76
CA SER A 88 8.65 -32.22 -20.45
C SER A 88 7.71 -31.28 -19.69
N LEU A 89 6.67 -30.80 -20.35
CA LEU A 89 5.58 -30.07 -19.70
C LEU A 89 4.79 -30.98 -18.75
N PRO A 90 4.17 -30.44 -17.71
CA PRO A 90 4.12 -29.03 -17.32
C PRO A 90 5.42 -28.50 -16.73
N CYS A 91 5.62 -27.17 -16.87
CA CYS A 91 6.75 -26.45 -16.29
C CYS A 91 6.28 -25.27 -15.44
N MET A 92 7.06 -24.95 -14.40
CA MET A 92 7.00 -23.71 -13.65
C MET A 92 8.28 -22.90 -13.87
N VAL A 93 8.16 -21.61 -14.01
CA VAL A 93 9.29 -20.67 -14.15
C VAL A 93 9.18 -19.59 -13.09
N ARG A 94 10.30 -19.26 -12.46
CA ARG A 94 10.48 -18.14 -11.55
C ARG A 94 11.58 -17.24 -12.08
N ALA A 95 11.32 -15.95 -12.15
CA ALA A 95 12.32 -14.95 -12.49
C ALA A 95 12.45 -13.95 -11.34
N ALA A 96 13.69 -13.65 -10.94
CA ALA A 96 14.00 -12.64 -9.94
C ALA A 96 14.91 -11.58 -10.58
N SER A 97 14.62 -10.29 -10.31
CA SER A 97 15.46 -9.18 -10.74
C SER A 97 16.89 -9.32 -10.20
N SER A 98 17.84 -8.67 -10.81
CA SER A 98 19.26 -8.76 -10.42
C SER A 98 19.54 -8.25 -9.00
N ASP A 99 18.69 -7.39 -8.48
CA ASP A 99 18.72 -6.88 -7.10
C ASP A 99 17.83 -7.69 -6.14
N GLY A 100 17.07 -8.67 -6.66
CA GLY A 100 16.18 -9.54 -5.88
C GLY A 100 14.88 -8.88 -5.40
N THR A 101 14.62 -7.63 -5.75
CA THR A 101 13.44 -6.88 -5.26
C THR A 101 12.14 -7.27 -5.97
N MET A 102 12.22 -7.72 -7.23
CA MET A 102 11.05 -8.16 -8.01
C MET A 102 11.16 -9.65 -8.31
N VAL A 103 10.06 -10.36 -8.08
CA VAL A 103 9.95 -11.78 -8.37
C VAL A 103 8.63 -12.03 -9.09
N TYR A 104 8.69 -12.71 -10.24
CA TYR A 104 7.52 -13.12 -11.00
C TYR A 104 7.58 -14.59 -11.37
N HIS A 105 6.42 -15.17 -11.59
CA HIS A 105 6.25 -16.57 -11.90
C HIS A 105 5.41 -16.76 -13.17
N ALA A 106 5.61 -17.93 -13.78
CA ALA A 106 4.77 -18.41 -14.87
C ALA A 106 4.65 -19.93 -14.76
N ALA A 107 3.60 -20.48 -15.35
CA ALA A 107 3.45 -21.91 -15.53
C ALA A 107 2.79 -22.22 -16.87
N SER A 108 3.13 -23.37 -17.46
CA SER A 108 2.48 -23.88 -18.66
C SER A 108 2.19 -25.35 -18.50
N ASN A 109 0.95 -25.74 -18.82
CA ASN A 109 0.50 -27.13 -18.78
C ASN A 109 0.22 -27.72 -20.16
N THR A 110 0.42 -26.95 -21.23
CA THR A 110 0.15 -27.45 -22.58
C THR A 110 1.03 -28.64 -22.89
N SER A 111 0.42 -29.82 -22.85
CA SER A 111 1.05 -31.09 -23.20
C SER A 111 1.28 -31.15 -24.70
N SER A 112 2.22 -30.38 -25.21
CA SER A 112 2.66 -30.53 -26.59
C SER A 112 3.83 -31.52 -26.66
N SER A 113 3.87 -32.37 -27.66
CA SER A 113 5.06 -33.16 -28.02
C SER A 113 6.19 -32.29 -28.58
N SER A 114 6.06 -30.98 -28.45
CA SER A 114 7.03 -29.99 -28.91
C SER A 114 8.29 -30.03 -28.05
N THR A 115 9.44 -30.07 -28.71
CA THR A 115 10.74 -29.99 -28.07
C THR A 115 11.16 -28.53 -27.79
N SER A 116 10.36 -27.55 -28.23
CA SER A 116 10.57 -26.12 -27.96
C SER A 116 9.28 -25.45 -27.55
N VAL A 117 9.32 -24.69 -26.43
CA VAL A 117 8.16 -24.02 -25.84
C VAL A 117 8.53 -22.61 -25.44
N VAL A 118 7.59 -21.66 -25.60
CA VAL A 118 7.71 -20.30 -25.10
C VAL A 118 6.97 -20.22 -23.77
N ILE A 119 7.60 -19.64 -22.75
CA ILE A 119 6.97 -19.25 -21.48
C ILE A 119 7.49 -17.86 -21.10
N ASN A 120 6.66 -16.84 -21.21
CA ASN A 120 6.98 -15.50 -20.74
C ASN A 120 6.79 -15.42 -19.21
N VAL A 121 7.52 -14.54 -18.55
CA VAL A 121 7.40 -14.27 -17.12
C VAL A 121 7.15 -12.78 -16.91
N THR A 122 5.92 -12.45 -16.57
CA THR A 122 5.41 -11.07 -16.56
C THR A 122 4.38 -10.89 -15.44
N PRO A 123 3.96 -9.66 -15.13
CA PRO A 123 2.81 -9.42 -14.26
C PRO A 123 1.54 -10.19 -14.65
N LEU A 124 1.29 -10.37 -15.95
CA LEU A 124 0.13 -11.16 -16.43
C LEU A 124 0.24 -12.63 -16.07
N THR A 125 1.41 -13.23 -16.25
CA THR A 125 1.64 -14.65 -15.92
C THR A 125 1.66 -14.89 -14.41
N GLU A 126 2.13 -13.91 -13.62
CA GLU A 126 2.01 -13.93 -12.16
C GLU A 126 0.55 -13.99 -11.72
N LEU A 127 -0.31 -13.14 -12.29
CA LEU A 127 -1.74 -13.12 -12.00
C LEU A 127 -2.44 -14.43 -12.41
N ILE A 128 -2.10 -15.02 -13.55
CA ILE A 128 -2.63 -16.32 -13.98
C ILE A 128 -2.27 -17.40 -12.95
N LEU A 129 -1.01 -17.44 -12.53
CA LEU A 129 -0.57 -18.44 -11.56
C LEU A 129 -1.17 -18.20 -10.17
N ALA A 130 -1.29 -16.95 -9.74
CA ALA A 130 -1.95 -16.57 -8.48
C ALA A 130 -3.43 -17.03 -8.44
N LEU A 131 -4.15 -16.85 -9.54
CA LEU A 131 -5.54 -17.32 -9.68
C LEU A 131 -5.62 -18.85 -9.64
N ALA A 132 -4.71 -19.55 -10.32
CA ALA A 132 -4.69 -21.02 -10.34
C ALA A 132 -4.27 -21.61 -8.99
N VAL A 133 -3.43 -20.93 -8.21
CA VAL A 133 -3.07 -21.29 -6.83
C VAL A 133 -4.22 -20.98 -5.86
N GLY A 134 -5.05 -19.98 -6.16
CA GLY A 134 -6.17 -19.53 -5.33
C GLY A 134 -5.77 -18.66 -4.13
N ASP A 135 -4.48 -18.45 -3.91
CA ASP A 135 -3.92 -17.56 -2.89
C ASP A 135 -2.66 -16.85 -3.46
N PRO A 136 -2.74 -15.56 -3.80
CA PRO A 136 -1.64 -14.84 -4.42
C PRO A 136 -0.38 -14.77 -3.53
N THR A 137 -0.51 -14.91 -2.21
CA THR A 137 0.63 -14.90 -1.29
C THR A 137 1.42 -16.22 -1.29
N GLN A 138 0.87 -17.29 -1.88
CA GLN A 138 1.45 -18.62 -1.90
C GLN A 138 2.15 -18.99 -3.22
N VAL A 139 2.24 -18.07 -4.18
CA VAL A 139 2.82 -18.35 -5.50
C VAL A 139 4.31 -18.73 -5.40
N ASP A 140 5.13 -17.92 -4.71
CA ASP A 140 6.55 -18.21 -4.52
C ASP A 140 6.78 -19.45 -3.64
N ALA A 141 5.97 -19.63 -2.60
CA ALA A 141 6.00 -20.84 -1.78
C ALA A 141 5.64 -22.09 -2.60
N THR A 142 4.69 -21.99 -3.51
CA THR A 142 4.32 -23.07 -4.44
C THR A 142 5.50 -23.44 -5.34
N PHE A 143 6.19 -22.45 -5.91
CA PHE A 143 7.39 -22.71 -6.70
C PHE A 143 8.50 -23.32 -5.86
N THR A 144 8.79 -22.79 -4.68
CA THR A 144 9.94 -23.23 -3.87
C THR A 144 9.75 -24.62 -3.29
N SER A 145 8.54 -24.98 -2.83
CA SER A 145 8.25 -26.24 -2.16
C SER A 145 8.00 -27.43 -3.11
N ASN A 146 7.74 -27.19 -4.38
CA ASN A 146 7.46 -28.24 -5.36
C ASN A 146 8.61 -28.42 -6.35
N THR A 147 8.85 -29.65 -6.81
CA THR A 147 9.82 -29.97 -7.87
C THR A 147 9.20 -29.95 -9.26
N THR A 148 7.88 -30.04 -9.34
CA THR A 148 7.08 -29.97 -10.57
C THR A 148 5.78 -29.22 -10.29
N LEU A 149 5.12 -28.70 -11.33
CA LEU A 149 3.82 -28.06 -11.19
C LEU A 149 2.80 -29.05 -10.59
N PRO A 150 2.15 -28.73 -9.46
CA PRO A 150 1.08 -29.57 -8.90
C PRO A 150 -0.07 -29.76 -9.91
N SER A 151 -0.59 -30.99 -10.03
CA SER A 151 -1.61 -31.33 -11.02
C SER A 151 -2.92 -30.54 -10.85
N ALA A 152 -3.29 -30.18 -9.62
CA ALA A 152 -4.46 -29.34 -9.36
C ALA A 152 -4.28 -27.96 -9.97
N ILE A 153 -3.13 -27.31 -9.73
CA ILE A 153 -2.81 -25.99 -10.32
C ILE A 153 -2.73 -26.08 -11.85
N ALA A 154 -2.10 -27.13 -12.37
CA ALA A 154 -2.03 -27.34 -13.81
C ALA A 154 -3.42 -27.46 -14.47
N ALA A 155 -4.40 -28.05 -13.79
CA ALA A 155 -5.77 -28.16 -14.29
C ALA A 155 -6.50 -26.79 -14.33
N ASP A 156 -6.15 -25.87 -13.43
CA ASP A 156 -6.84 -24.61 -13.28
C ASP A 156 -6.22 -23.47 -14.12
N LEU A 157 -5.01 -23.64 -14.69
CA LEU A 157 -4.32 -22.59 -15.44
C LEU A 157 -5.15 -22.01 -16.59
N ALA A 158 -5.78 -22.84 -17.41
CA ALA A 158 -6.58 -22.38 -18.56
C ALA A 158 -7.82 -21.57 -18.10
N THR A 159 -8.44 -21.97 -17.00
CA THR A 159 -9.57 -21.25 -16.41
C THR A 159 -9.11 -19.92 -15.81
N ALA A 160 -7.98 -19.92 -15.13
CA ALA A 160 -7.35 -18.72 -14.56
C ALA A 160 -7.00 -17.70 -15.65
N GLU A 161 -6.40 -18.16 -16.76
CA GLU A 161 -6.08 -17.31 -17.91
C GLU A 161 -7.33 -16.68 -18.54
N ALA A 162 -8.35 -17.48 -18.83
CA ALA A 162 -9.61 -17.00 -19.39
C ALA A 162 -10.31 -15.98 -18.46
N SER A 163 -10.25 -16.22 -17.16
CA SER A 163 -10.80 -15.32 -16.14
C SER A 163 -10.05 -13.99 -16.09
N LEU A 164 -8.71 -14.04 -16.13
CA LEU A 164 -7.88 -12.83 -16.19
C LEU A 164 -8.19 -12.02 -17.45
N ILE A 165 -8.17 -12.65 -18.63
CA ILE A 165 -8.46 -11.97 -19.91
C ILE A 165 -9.82 -11.28 -19.88
N THR A 166 -10.85 -11.98 -19.36
CA THR A 166 -12.21 -11.43 -19.25
C THR A 166 -12.26 -10.23 -18.31
N ALA A 167 -11.63 -10.33 -17.15
CA ALA A 167 -11.63 -9.26 -16.16
C ALA A 167 -10.85 -8.03 -16.65
N LEU A 168 -9.70 -8.22 -17.29
CA LEU A 168 -8.91 -7.13 -17.85
C LEU A 168 -9.63 -6.44 -19.02
N ALA A 169 -10.31 -7.21 -19.87
CA ALA A 169 -11.14 -6.63 -20.95
C ALA A 169 -12.28 -5.77 -20.39
N GLY A 170 -12.89 -6.18 -19.29
CA GLY A 170 -13.89 -5.39 -18.55
C GLY A 170 -13.35 -4.07 -18.00
N ALA A 171 -12.05 -3.99 -17.74
CA ALA A 171 -11.34 -2.79 -17.32
C ALA A 171 -10.71 -2.00 -18.49
N GLY A 172 -10.94 -2.41 -19.73
CA GLY A 172 -10.41 -1.72 -20.92
C GLY A 172 -9.02 -2.18 -21.39
N ILE A 173 -8.40 -3.15 -20.71
CA ILE A 173 -7.11 -3.72 -21.08
C ILE A 173 -7.37 -4.96 -21.97
N SER A 174 -7.08 -4.83 -23.27
CA SER A 174 -7.38 -5.89 -24.24
C SER A 174 -6.19 -6.83 -24.46
N LEU A 175 -6.44 -8.12 -24.26
CA LEU A 175 -5.53 -9.22 -24.61
C LEU A 175 -6.12 -10.09 -25.74
N THR A 176 -6.93 -9.51 -26.64
CA THR A 176 -7.60 -10.25 -27.70
C THR A 176 -6.59 -10.94 -28.63
N GLY A 177 -6.65 -12.27 -28.71
CA GLY A 177 -5.75 -13.07 -29.54
C GLY A 177 -4.33 -13.23 -28.97
N ILE A 178 -4.11 -12.84 -27.73
CA ILE A 178 -2.83 -12.97 -27.00
C ILE A 178 -3.01 -14.02 -25.90
N ASP A 179 -2.18 -15.04 -25.91
CA ASP A 179 -1.92 -15.93 -24.78
C ASP A 179 -0.72 -15.33 -24.00
N PRO A 180 -0.94 -14.82 -22.79
CA PRO A 180 0.12 -14.13 -22.02
C PRO A 180 1.33 -15.01 -21.73
N VAL A 181 1.15 -16.32 -21.67
CA VAL A 181 2.21 -17.28 -21.38
C VAL A 181 3.04 -17.61 -22.62
N SER A 182 2.37 -17.92 -23.75
CA SER A 182 3.03 -18.55 -24.90
C SER A 182 3.17 -17.66 -26.13
N THR A 183 2.45 -16.55 -26.24
CA THR A 183 2.64 -15.60 -27.35
C THR A 183 4.04 -14.94 -27.23
N PRO A 184 4.86 -14.97 -28.29
CA PRO A 184 6.15 -14.30 -28.28
C PRO A 184 6.01 -12.83 -27.91
N LEU A 185 6.74 -12.42 -26.86
CA LEU A 185 6.70 -11.06 -26.30
C LEU A 185 7.91 -10.24 -26.77
N THR A 186 7.66 -9.02 -27.19
CA THR A 186 8.70 -8.00 -27.42
C THR A 186 8.52 -6.90 -26.39
N ALA A 187 9.33 -6.97 -25.33
CA ALA A 187 9.31 -5.95 -24.27
C ALA A 187 10.00 -4.67 -24.73
N SER A 188 9.51 -3.52 -24.30
CA SER A 188 10.19 -2.24 -24.45
C SER A 188 11.53 -2.27 -23.70
N SER A 189 12.56 -1.70 -24.33
CA SER A 189 13.91 -1.63 -23.76
C SER A 189 14.20 -0.26 -23.14
N SER A 190 13.33 0.72 -23.36
CA SER A 190 13.40 2.08 -22.81
C SER A 190 12.01 2.70 -22.80
N THR A 191 11.82 3.76 -22.01
CA THR A 191 10.57 4.52 -21.95
C THR A 191 10.15 5.19 -23.26
N THR A 192 11.00 5.17 -24.28
CA THR A 192 10.78 5.79 -25.60
C THR A 192 10.56 4.79 -26.73
N ALA A 193 10.79 3.49 -26.52
CA ALA A 193 10.59 2.43 -27.51
C ALA A 193 9.44 1.54 -27.04
N ALA A 194 8.27 1.70 -27.62
CA ALA A 194 7.12 0.85 -27.34
C ALA A 194 7.40 -0.62 -27.69
N GLY A 195 6.97 -1.53 -26.81
CA GLY A 195 6.94 -2.96 -27.07
C GLY A 195 5.75 -3.36 -27.96
N ASP A 196 5.48 -4.65 -28.02
CA ASP A 196 4.31 -5.17 -28.73
C ASP A 196 2.99 -4.94 -27.95
N SER A 197 1.88 -5.44 -28.47
CA SER A 197 0.55 -5.25 -27.86
C SER A 197 0.43 -5.92 -26.48
N GLN A 198 1.17 -7.00 -26.21
CA GLN A 198 1.20 -7.63 -24.90
C GLN A 198 1.99 -6.76 -23.91
N ASP A 199 3.11 -6.21 -24.32
CA ASP A 199 3.91 -5.29 -23.52
C ASP A 199 3.12 -4.02 -23.17
N GLN A 200 2.41 -3.44 -24.14
CA GLN A 200 1.55 -2.28 -23.93
C GLN A 200 0.39 -2.58 -22.96
N ALA A 201 -0.15 -3.80 -22.97
CA ALA A 201 -1.15 -4.22 -21.98
C ALA A 201 -0.54 -4.35 -20.57
N ILE A 202 0.70 -4.84 -20.47
CA ILE A 202 1.44 -4.88 -19.20
C ILE A 202 1.73 -3.46 -18.70
N ASP A 203 2.19 -2.56 -19.57
CA ASP A 203 2.43 -1.15 -19.25
C ASP A 203 1.17 -0.49 -18.70
N THR A 204 0.02 -0.68 -19.36
CA THR A 204 -1.26 -0.15 -18.93
C THR A 204 -1.66 -0.72 -17.56
N LEU A 205 -1.56 -2.04 -17.38
CA LEU A 205 -1.86 -2.72 -16.12
C LEU A 205 -1.03 -2.16 -14.96
N VAL A 206 0.28 -2.05 -15.14
CA VAL A 206 1.21 -1.56 -14.12
C VAL A 206 0.98 -0.08 -13.83
N ALA A 207 0.71 0.72 -14.87
CA ALA A 207 0.40 2.14 -14.72
C ALA A 207 -0.91 2.35 -13.94
N ASP A 208 -1.97 1.59 -14.27
CA ASP A 208 -3.26 1.68 -13.58
C ASP A 208 -3.14 1.26 -12.10
N LEU A 209 -2.45 0.16 -11.82
CA LEU A 209 -2.18 -0.27 -10.43
C LEU A 209 -1.39 0.77 -9.66
N THR A 210 -0.32 1.31 -10.26
CA THR A 210 0.50 2.36 -9.65
C THR A 210 -0.33 3.62 -9.39
N ALA A 211 -1.13 4.04 -10.37
CA ALA A 211 -2.00 5.21 -10.26
C ALA A 211 -3.05 5.04 -9.14
N ASN A 212 -3.49 3.81 -8.89
CA ASN A 212 -4.46 3.50 -7.85
C ASN A 212 -3.80 3.10 -6.51
N GLY A 213 -2.48 3.24 -6.38
CA GLY A 213 -1.74 2.89 -5.16
C GLY A 213 -1.84 1.41 -4.78
N SER A 214 -2.07 0.53 -5.76
CA SER A 214 -2.30 -0.91 -5.60
C SER A 214 -1.19 -1.72 -6.26
N GLY A 215 -1.09 -2.99 -5.87
CA GLY A 215 -0.13 -3.93 -6.44
C GLY A 215 -0.80 -5.17 -7.04
N LEU A 216 0.03 -6.08 -7.57
CA LEU A 216 -0.45 -7.32 -8.18
C LEU A 216 -1.16 -8.25 -7.19
N VAL A 217 -0.78 -8.22 -5.91
CA VAL A 217 -1.40 -9.06 -4.87
C VAL A 217 -2.83 -8.62 -4.61
N GLU A 218 -3.08 -7.31 -4.53
CA GLU A 218 -4.41 -6.74 -4.36
C GLU A 218 -5.29 -7.06 -5.58
N LEU A 219 -4.75 -6.90 -6.79
CA LEU A 219 -5.46 -7.26 -8.00
C LEU A 219 -5.77 -8.76 -8.08
N ALA A 220 -4.81 -9.62 -7.78
CA ALA A 220 -5.02 -11.07 -7.75
C ALA A 220 -6.10 -11.47 -6.74
N THR A 221 -6.13 -10.83 -5.57
CA THR A 221 -7.17 -11.03 -4.54
C THR A 221 -8.55 -10.61 -5.05
N ALA A 222 -8.64 -9.45 -5.69
CA ALA A 222 -9.89 -8.98 -6.31
C ALA A 222 -10.35 -9.91 -7.44
N LEU A 223 -9.44 -10.37 -8.29
CA LEU A 223 -9.71 -11.32 -9.37
C LEU A 223 -10.22 -12.66 -8.84
N THR A 224 -9.64 -13.20 -7.77
CA THR A 224 -10.11 -14.44 -7.13
C THR A 224 -11.56 -14.28 -6.64
N SER A 225 -11.92 -13.11 -6.16
CA SER A 225 -13.30 -12.77 -5.75
C SER A 225 -14.21 -12.50 -6.95
N ALA A 226 -13.69 -11.96 -8.04
CA ALA A 226 -14.44 -11.59 -9.25
C ALA A 226 -15.01 -12.80 -9.99
N VAL A 227 -14.30 -13.93 -9.94
CA VAL A 227 -14.76 -15.20 -10.56
C VAL A 227 -16.09 -15.67 -9.96
N THR A 228 -16.43 -15.25 -8.75
CA THR A 228 -17.60 -15.73 -8.01
C THR A 228 -18.67 -14.67 -7.75
N THR A 229 -18.35 -13.38 -7.86
CA THR A 229 -19.27 -12.29 -7.47
C THR A 229 -19.17 -11.05 -8.37
N ALA A 230 -20.30 -10.39 -8.61
CA ALA A 230 -20.35 -9.10 -9.31
C ALA A 230 -19.58 -7.99 -8.56
N GLN A 231 -19.50 -8.08 -7.23
CA GLN A 231 -18.71 -7.15 -6.40
C GLN A 231 -17.20 -7.32 -6.62
N GLY A 232 -16.72 -8.55 -6.85
CA GLY A 232 -15.32 -8.78 -7.20
C GLY A 232 -14.95 -8.12 -8.52
N GLN A 233 -15.82 -8.17 -9.54
CA GLN A 233 -15.59 -7.46 -10.82
C GLN A 233 -15.57 -5.94 -10.63
N GLN A 234 -16.39 -5.39 -9.74
CA GLN A 234 -16.32 -3.97 -9.38
C GLN A 234 -14.99 -3.62 -8.73
N GLN A 235 -14.45 -4.47 -7.85
CA GLN A 235 -13.13 -4.26 -7.25
C GLN A 235 -12.02 -4.27 -8.29
N VAL A 236 -12.04 -5.21 -9.24
CA VAL A 236 -11.09 -5.24 -10.36
C VAL A 236 -11.18 -3.95 -11.18
N ASN A 237 -12.39 -3.50 -11.50
CA ASN A 237 -12.57 -2.25 -12.23
C ASN A 237 -12.05 -1.04 -11.43
N VAL A 238 -12.27 -0.97 -10.12
CA VAL A 238 -11.72 0.10 -9.26
C VAL A 238 -10.20 0.10 -9.26
N LEU A 239 -9.56 -1.07 -9.32
CA LEU A 239 -8.10 -1.19 -9.33
C LEU A 239 -7.47 -0.87 -10.70
N LEU A 240 -8.21 -1.07 -11.80
CA LEU A 240 -7.70 -0.98 -13.17
C LEU A 240 -8.33 0.11 -14.04
N THR A 241 -9.51 0.61 -13.71
CA THR A 241 -9.99 1.82 -14.39
C THR A 241 -9.22 2.99 -13.82
N SER A 242 -8.34 3.55 -14.62
CA SER A 242 -7.93 4.94 -14.41
C SER A 242 -9.23 5.73 -14.31
N ALA A 243 -9.58 6.15 -13.10
CA ALA A 243 -10.64 7.14 -12.92
C ALA A 243 -10.35 8.25 -13.93
N PRO A 244 -11.36 8.84 -14.58
CA PRO A 244 -11.14 9.92 -15.52
C PRO A 244 -10.24 10.93 -14.81
N VAL A 245 -8.99 11.06 -15.30
CA VAL A 245 -8.05 12.01 -14.74
C VAL A 245 -8.67 13.36 -14.97
N MET A 246 -9.24 13.92 -13.90
CA MET A 246 -9.72 15.29 -13.99
C MET A 246 -8.50 16.14 -14.29
N SER A 247 -8.51 16.84 -15.40
CA SER A 247 -7.39 17.74 -15.76
C SER A 247 -7.07 18.76 -14.65
N GLN A 248 -8.02 18.97 -13.74
CA GLN A 248 -7.92 19.86 -12.58
C GLN A 248 -7.37 19.16 -11.33
N CYS A 249 -7.51 17.83 -11.21
CA CYS A 249 -6.99 17.05 -10.08
C CYS A 249 -6.58 15.64 -10.52
N PRO A 250 -5.34 15.45 -10.98
CA PRO A 250 -4.83 14.15 -11.41
C PRO A 250 -4.78 13.09 -10.29
N SER A 251 -4.77 13.52 -9.03
CA SER A 251 -4.69 12.63 -7.86
C SER A 251 -6.05 12.12 -7.40
N ALA A 252 -7.16 12.77 -7.77
CA ALA A 252 -8.49 12.30 -7.37
C ALA A 252 -8.80 10.93 -7.98
N ARG A 253 -9.37 10.04 -7.18
CA ARG A 253 -9.73 8.68 -7.58
C ARG A 253 -11.18 8.40 -7.26
N ALA A 254 -11.87 7.68 -8.15
CA ALA A 254 -13.16 7.07 -7.85
C ALA A 254 -12.94 5.86 -6.94
N GLY A 255 -13.88 5.55 -6.07
CA GLY A 255 -13.80 4.38 -5.21
C GLY A 255 -14.36 4.62 -3.83
N THR A 256 -14.13 3.66 -2.96
CA THR A 256 -14.57 3.67 -1.57
C THR A 256 -13.42 4.09 -0.66
N TYR A 257 -13.74 4.96 0.28
CA TYR A 257 -12.78 5.51 1.24
C TYR A 257 -13.28 5.24 2.65
N TRP A 258 -12.36 5.03 3.57
CA TRP A 258 -12.63 5.24 4.99
C TRP A 258 -12.79 6.74 5.24
N TRP A 259 -13.83 7.10 5.95
CA TRP A 259 -14.20 8.48 6.26
C TRP A 259 -14.14 8.69 7.77
N VAL A 260 -13.14 9.41 8.23
CA VAL A 260 -12.82 9.57 9.65
C VAL A 260 -12.95 11.03 10.05
N ASN A 261 -13.69 11.31 11.11
CA ASN A 261 -13.73 12.66 11.68
C ASN A 261 -12.63 12.86 12.75
N HIS A 262 -12.45 14.10 13.18
CA HIS A 262 -11.44 14.46 14.18
C HIS A 262 -11.64 13.80 15.56
N ASN A 263 -12.82 13.26 15.85
CA ASN A 263 -13.13 12.52 17.07
C ASN A 263 -12.92 10.99 16.92
N GLY A 264 -12.34 10.53 15.82
CA GLY A 264 -12.07 9.11 15.57
C GLY A 264 -13.29 8.30 15.13
N ASN A 265 -14.45 8.93 14.83
CA ASN A 265 -15.60 8.22 14.31
C ASN A 265 -15.36 7.80 12.86
N LEU A 266 -15.62 6.54 12.56
CA LEU A 266 -15.43 5.93 11.26
C LEU A 266 -16.75 5.77 10.52
N ALA A 267 -16.75 6.18 9.26
CA ALA A 267 -17.80 5.90 8.28
C ALA A 267 -17.15 5.50 6.94
N THR A 268 -17.93 5.36 5.90
CA THR A 268 -17.44 5.11 4.54
C THR A 268 -18.00 6.18 3.62
N ILE A 269 -17.15 6.68 2.72
CA ILE A 269 -17.55 7.59 1.65
C ILE A 269 -17.15 6.99 0.30
N ALA A 270 -17.97 7.17 -0.73
CA ALA A 270 -17.66 6.72 -2.07
C ALA A 270 -17.68 7.88 -3.06
N LEU A 271 -16.65 7.97 -3.89
CA LEU A 271 -16.61 8.84 -5.06
C LEU A 271 -17.02 8.04 -6.29
N ASN A 272 -17.96 8.57 -7.08
CA ASN A 272 -18.40 7.89 -8.30
C ASN A 272 -17.34 7.95 -9.41
N GLY A 273 -17.48 7.09 -10.44
CA GLY A 273 -16.51 6.99 -11.54
C GLY A 273 -16.35 8.28 -12.37
N ALA A 274 -17.33 9.18 -12.34
CA ALA A 274 -17.26 10.49 -12.99
C ALA A 274 -16.65 11.58 -12.09
N LEU A 275 -16.36 11.28 -10.83
CA LEU A 275 -15.85 12.21 -9.82
C LEU A 275 -16.73 13.48 -9.69
N ASN A 276 -18.04 13.34 -9.84
CA ASN A 276 -19.00 14.43 -9.74
C ASN A 276 -20.03 14.24 -8.63
N SER A 277 -19.94 13.15 -7.87
CA SER A 277 -20.75 12.94 -6.67
C SER A 277 -20.01 12.14 -5.61
N VAL A 278 -20.36 12.42 -4.36
CA VAL A 278 -19.94 11.69 -3.17
C VAL A 278 -21.15 10.99 -2.56
N THR A 279 -20.97 9.77 -2.06
CA THR A 279 -22.00 9.05 -1.29
C THR A 279 -21.43 8.72 0.07
N ILE A 280 -22.01 9.26 1.13
CA ILE A 280 -21.61 8.99 2.52
C ILE A 280 -22.49 7.86 3.04
N VAL A 281 -21.86 6.80 3.55
CA VAL A 281 -22.52 5.64 4.13
C VAL A 281 -22.18 5.58 5.62
N ALA A 282 -23.19 5.80 6.45
CA ALA A 282 -23.01 5.70 7.90
C ALA A 282 -22.76 4.23 8.32
N THR A 283 -21.85 4.03 9.27
CA THR A 283 -21.47 2.70 9.83
C THR A 283 -22.65 1.96 10.46
N SER A 284 -23.71 2.68 10.86
CA SER A 284 -24.90 2.11 11.51
C SER A 284 -25.98 1.60 10.53
N GLY A 285 -25.69 1.60 9.21
CA GLY A 285 -26.60 1.04 8.20
C GLY A 285 -27.88 1.85 7.92
N SER A 286 -27.99 3.07 8.45
CA SER A 286 -29.12 3.97 8.22
C SER A 286 -28.69 5.12 7.31
N THR A 287 -29.38 5.26 6.18
CA THR A 287 -29.35 6.36 5.21
C THR A 287 -27.99 6.71 4.61
N SER A 288 -27.77 6.29 3.37
CA SER A 288 -26.74 6.88 2.52
C SER A 288 -27.21 8.26 2.03
N GLU A 289 -26.31 9.24 2.09
CA GLU A 289 -26.49 10.56 1.49
C GLU A 289 -25.64 10.65 0.23
N THR A 290 -26.17 11.20 -0.84
CA THR A 290 -25.41 11.42 -2.08
C THR A 290 -25.49 12.88 -2.47
N ASP A 291 -24.32 13.52 -2.54
CA ASP A 291 -24.15 14.93 -2.81
C ASP A 291 -23.36 15.15 -4.09
N THR A 292 -23.59 16.30 -4.72
CA THR A 292 -22.85 16.70 -5.91
C THR A 292 -21.50 17.29 -5.51
N LEU A 293 -20.42 16.74 -6.08
CA LEU A 293 -19.07 17.27 -5.92
C LEU A 293 -18.80 18.36 -6.97
N THR A 294 -18.55 19.56 -6.51
CA THR A 294 -18.23 20.73 -7.35
C THR A 294 -16.74 21.01 -7.28
N TRP A 295 -16.07 20.95 -8.43
CA TRP A 295 -14.63 21.17 -8.53
C TRP A 295 -14.24 22.64 -8.66
N GLY A 296 -13.19 23.02 -7.91
CA GLY A 296 -12.46 24.28 -8.03
C GLY A 296 -11.13 24.11 -8.76
N SER A 297 -10.14 24.93 -8.45
CA SER A 297 -8.78 24.84 -8.97
C SER A 297 -7.85 24.10 -7.98
N GLY A 298 -6.73 23.53 -8.47
CA GLY A 298 -5.67 23.00 -7.62
C GLY A 298 -6.05 21.82 -6.75
N CYS A 299 -6.80 20.85 -7.28
CA CYS A 299 -7.30 19.69 -6.53
C CYS A 299 -8.23 20.02 -5.35
N GLN A 300 -8.91 21.15 -5.44
CA GLN A 300 -9.93 21.54 -4.47
C GLN A 300 -11.33 21.31 -5.02
N ALA A 301 -12.25 20.92 -4.16
CA ALA A 301 -13.64 20.71 -4.48
C ALA A 301 -14.53 21.09 -3.29
N SER A 302 -15.84 21.07 -3.47
CA SER A 302 -16.80 21.22 -2.39
C SER A 302 -18.05 20.39 -2.63
N PHE A 303 -18.75 20.03 -1.56
CA PHE A 303 -20.10 19.47 -1.62
C PHE A 303 -20.93 19.98 -0.44
N THR A 304 -22.24 19.96 -0.61
CA THR A 304 -23.18 20.45 0.40
C THR A 304 -23.99 19.29 0.93
N GLN A 305 -23.91 19.04 2.23
CA GLN A 305 -24.64 17.97 2.91
C GLN A 305 -26.11 18.36 3.14
N GLN A 306 -26.96 17.41 3.49
CA GLN A 306 -28.39 17.63 3.74
C GLN A 306 -28.67 18.62 4.88
N ASP A 307 -27.75 18.74 5.84
CA ASP A 307 -27.83 19.73 6.91
C ASP A 307 -27.44 21.15 6.46
N THR A 308 -27.20 21.34 5.17
CA THR A 308 -26.74 22.58 4.52
C THR A 308 -25.31 22.97 4.80
N SER A 309 -24.52 22.13 5.47
CA SER A 309 -23.08 22.37 5.65
C SER A 309 -22.34 22.22 4.32
N VAL A 310 -21.46 23.16 4.02
CA VAL A 310 -20.59 23.10 2.85
C VAL A 310 -19.25 22.56 3.28
N GLN A 311 -18.91 21.38 2.78
CA GLN A 311 -17.60 20.76 2.99
C GLN A 311 -16.63 21.26 1.92
N GLN A 312 -15.53 21.88 2.34
CA GLN A 312 -14.41 22.20 1.45
C GLN A 312 -13.45 21.02 1.43
N VAL A 313 -13.09 20.59 0.23
CA VAL A 313 -12.31 19.36 0.01
C VAL A 313 -10.99 19.70 -0.66
N THR A 314 -9.89 19.13 -0.17
CA THR A 314 -8.57 19.20 -0.82
C THR A 314 -7.99 17.80 -0.93
N PHE A 315 -7.64 17.40 -2.16
CA PHE A 315 -7.03 16.10 -2.45
C PHE A 315 -5.51 16.18 -2.34
N ALA A 316 -4.94 15.21 -1.67
CA ALA A 316 -3.50 14.96 -1.65
C ALA A 316 -3.05 14.17 -2.89
N SER A 317 -1.75 14.14 -3.18
CA SER A 317 -1.18 13.48 -4.36
C SER A 317 -1.38 11.95 -4.37
N GLY A 318 -1.61 11.33 -3.23
CA GLY A 318 -1.93 9.90 -3.09
C GLY A 318 -3.40 9.54 -3.34
N GLY A 319 -4.27 10.54 -3.52
CA GLY A 319 -5.72 10.35 -3.68
C GLY A 319 -6.50 10.43 -2.38
N GLU A 320 -5.84 10.50 -1.23
CA GLU A 320 -6.46 10.86 0.04
C GLU A 320 -6.97 12.30 -0.04
N PHE A 321 -8.00 12.61 0.74
CA PHE A 321 -8.47 14.00 0.83
C PHE A 321 -8.94 14.35 2.24
N VAL A 322 -8.89 15.64 2.52
CA VAL A 322 -9.48 16.22 3.73
C VAL A 322 -10.68 17.05 3.31
N ALA A 323 -11.76 16.89 4.05
CA ALA A 323 -12.96 17.72 3.91
C ALA A 323 -13.23 18.41 5.23
N GLY A 324 -13.60 19.67 5.17
CA GLY A 324 -13.91 20.42 6.37
C GLY A 324 -14.92 21.53 6.14
N ASN A 325 -15.66 21.88 7.17
CA ASN A 325 -16.52 23.03 7.20
C ASN A 325 -16.19 23.95 8.36
N VAL A 326 -16.17 25.23 8.10
CA VAL A 326 -16.09 26.26 9.15
C VAL A 326 -17.48 26.47 9.74
N SER A 327 -17.57 26.54 11.07
CA SER A 327 -18.86 26.72 11.77
C SER A 327 -19.56 27.99 11.35
N ASN A 328 -20.87 27.90 11.19
CA ASN A 328 -21.77 29.04 11.08
C ASN A 328 -22.84 28.98 12.20
N ALA A 329 -23.81 29.88 12.19
CA ALA A 329 -24.82 29.94 13.24
C ALA A 329 -25.66 28.65 13.41
N ASN A 330 -25.66 27.75 12.41
CA ASN A 330 -26.52 26.57 12.36
C ASN A 330 -25.76 25.24 12.28
N VAL A 331 -24.45 25.28 12.02
CA VAL A 331 -23.62 24.07 11.78
C VAL A 331 -22.34 24.16 12.59
N SER A 332 -22.06 23.11 13.33
CA SER A 332 -20.78 22.96 14.04
C SER A 332 -19.63 22.72 13.05
N SER A 333 -18.46 23.27 13.35
CA SER A 333 -17.27 22.98 12.53
C SER A 333 -16.86 21.52 12.70
N SER A 334 -16.45 20.94 11.58
CA SER A 334 -15.91 19.59 11.57
C SER A 334 -14.87 19.45 10.47
N PHE A 335 -13.93 18.53 10.65
CA PHE A 335 -13.16 18.06 9.52
C PHE A 335 -13.14 16.53 9.49
N HIS A 336 -12.93 16.01 8.30
CA HIS A 336 -12.89 14.59 8.02
C HIS A 336 -11.71 14.28 7.10
N ILE A 337 -11.19 13.10 7.25
CA ILE A 337 -10.11 12.56 6.42
C ILE A 337 -10.67 11.38 5.66
N ALA A 338 -10.49 11.39 4.35
CA ALA A 338 -10.86 10.27 3.49
C ALA A 338 -9.61 9.55 3.02
N ILE A 339 -9.52 8.28 3.35
CA ILE A 339 -8.41 7.41 2.96
C ILE A 339 -8.94 6.33 2.03
N PRO A 340 -8.39 6.17 0.80
CA PRO A 340 -8.79 5.09 -0.09
C PRO A 340 -8.67 3.73 0.61
N GLN A 341 -9.71 2.90 0.53
CA GLN A 341 -9.65 1.57 1.12
C GLN A 341 -8.63 0.72 0.38
N GLN A 342 -7.64 0.24 1.11
CA GLN A 342 -6.52 -0.54 0.60
C GLN A 342 -6.32 -1.78 1.45
N LYS A 343 -5.76 -2.84 0.86
CA LYS A 343 -5.30 -4.01 1.60
C LYS A 343 -3.78 -4.00 1.66
N VAL A 344 -3.25 -3.96 2.86
CA VAL A 344 -1.80 -4.01 3.13
C VAL A 344 -1.50 -5.29 3.87
N ALA A 345 -0.45 -6.01 3.49
CA ALA A 345 -0.04 -7.21 4.19
C ALA A 345 0.63 -6.87 5.52
N LEU A 346 0.41 -7.69 6.57
CA LEU A 346 1.06 -7.50 7.87
C LEU A 346 2.59 -7.44 7.77
N ALA A 347 3.17 -8.25 6.87
CA ALA A 347 4.62 -8.29 6.65
C ALA A 347 5.19 -6.94 6.18
N ASP A 348 4.41 -6.15 5.44
CA ASP A 348 4.83 -4.83 4.94
C ASP A 348 4.94 -3.80 6.07
N LEU A 349 4.30 -4.05 7.22
CA LEU A 349 4.33 -3.15 8.37
C LEU A 349 5.65 -3.22 9.14
N ALA A 350 6.50 -4.21 8.88
CA ALA A 350 7.76 -4.38 9.59
C ALA A 350 8.64 -3.13 9.54
N GLY A 351 9.16 -2.72 10.69
CA GLY A 351 10.08 -1.59 10.79
C GLY A 351 9.70 -0.57 11.86
N ASN A 352 10.40 0.55 11.84
CA ASN A 352 10.19 1.65 12.76
C ASN A 352 9.18 2.65 12.19
N TRP A 353 8.33 3.16 13.05
CA TRP A 353 7.27 4.09 12.72
C TRP A 353 7.31 5.30 13.64
N ASN A 354 7.09 6.46 13.08
CA ASN A 354 6.82 7.68 13.82
C ASN A 354 5.31 7.89 13.93
N TYR A 355 4.85 8.55 14.99
CA TYR A 355 3.46 8.95 15.09
C TYR A 355 3.29 10.33 15.71
N ILE A 356 2.17 10.98 15.37
CA ILE A 356 1.60 12.13 16.07
C ILE A 356 0.20 11.74 16.52
N GLU A 357 -0.13 12.06 17.76
CA GLU A 357 -1.39 11.76 18.40
C GLU A 357 -2.13 13.04 18.74
N TYR A 358 -3.42 13.04 18.52
CA TYR A 358 -4.36 14.04 18.99
C TYR A 358 -5.50 13.37 19.74
N ASP A 359 -5.71 13.80 20.98
CA ASP A 359 -6.74 13.30 21.87
C ASP A 359 -7.77 14.42 22.10
N SER A 360 -8.95 14.27 21.50
CA SER A 360 -10.08 15.19 21.65
C SER A 360 -10.93 14.75 22.84
N ARG A 361 -11.02 15.60 23.85
CA ARG A 361 -11.82 15.35 25.05
C ARG A 361 -12.95 16.37 25.18
N GLU A 362 -13.68 16.57 24.10
CA GLU A 362 -14.62 17.67 23.91
C GLU A 362 -15.80 17.71 24.87
N ASN A 363 -16.12 16.63 25.57
CA ASN A 363 -17.38 16.51 26.30
C ASN A 363 -17.29 16.70 27.81
N THR A 364 -16.13 17.07 28.35
CA THR A 364 -16.02 17.35 29.77
C THR A 364 -15.31 18.68 30.01
N GLU A 365 -15.97 19.61 30.65
CA GLU A 365 -15.40 20.90 31.09
C GLU A 365 -14.12 20.78 31.94
N THR A 366 -13.72 19.54 32.28
CA THR A 366 -12.61 19.23 33.17
C THR A 366 -11.43 18.54 32.52
N ILE A 367 -11.54 18.07 31.26
CA ILE A 367 -10.46 17.32 30.60
C ILE A 367 -10.08 18.04 29.31
N ALA A 368 -8.85 18.53 29.25
CA ALA A 368 -8.30 19.22 28.08
C ALA A 368 -7.98 18.24 26.96
N SER A 369 -8.07 18.71 25.71
CA SER A 369 -7.45 18.04 24.57
C SER A 369 -5.95 17.92 24.76
N ALA A 370 -5.35 16.88 24.21
CA ALA A 370 -3.93 16.61 24.34
C ALA A 370 -3.31 16.26 22.98
N THR A 371 -2.02 16.51 22.85
CA THR A 371 -1.22 16.10 21.69
C THR A 371 0.01 15.34 22.16
N GLY A 372 0.45 14.37 21.38
CA GLY A 372 1.61 13.54 21.65
C GLY A 372 2.38 13.21 20.38
N LEU A 373 3.58 12.72 20.54
CA LEU A 373 4.39 12.13 19.48
C LEU A 373 5.23 10.98 20.03
N GLY A 374 5.66 10.09 19.16
CA GLY A 374 6.51 8.99 19.55
C GLY A 374 6.89 8.08 18.40
N THR A 375 7.42 6.91 18.75
CA THR A 375 7.86 5.91 17.78
C THR A 375 7.39 4.52 18.17
N TYR A 376 7.00 3.72 17.17
CA TYR A 376 6.64 2.31 17.32
C TYR A 376 7.56 1.42 16.48
N THR A 377 7.65 0.15 16.85
CA THR A 377 8.28 -0.86 16.00
C THR A 377 7.28 -1.98 15.74
N PHE A 378 7.08 -2.34 14.47
CA PHE A 378 6.30 -3.50 14.06
C PHE A 378 7.23 -4.64 13.63
N ASP A 379 6.88 -5.88 13.99
CA ASP A 379 7.68 -7.07 13.67
C ASP A 379 7.31 -7.74 12.33
N GLY A 380 6.30 -7.21 11.62
CA GLY A 380 5.76 -7.80 10.38
C GLY A 380 4.87 -9.03 10.60
N GLN A 381 4.64 -9.44 11.86
CA GLN A 381 3.68 -10.47 12.24
C GLN A 381 2.46 -9.88 12.96
N GLY A 382 2.38 -8.55 13.02
CA GLY A 382 1.31 -7.81 13.64
C GLY A 382 1.58 -7.35 15.08
N HIS A 383 2.74 -7.64 15.65
CA HIS A 383 3.05 -7.17 17.00
C HIS A 383 3.68 -5.78 16.93
N LEU A 384 3.09 -4.85 17.65
CA LEU A 384 3.63 -3.52 17.87
C LEU A 384 4.39 -3.51 19.20
N THR A 385 5.61 -3.01 19.16
CA THR A 385 6.44 -2.78 20.36
C THR A 385 6.53 -1.29 20.62
N CYS A 386 6.09 -0.89 21.81
CA CYS A 386 6.18 0.47 22.32
C CYS A 386 7.53 0.71 22.97
N THR A 387 8.00 1.94 22.98
CA THR A 387 9.17 2.34 23.76
C THR A 387 8.91 2.22 25.26
N ALA A 388 9.96 2.24 26.08
CA ALA A 388 9.83 2.20 27.52
C ALA A 388 9.03 3.40 28.08
N ALA A 389 9.14 4.57 27.43
CA ALA A 389 8.38 5.77 27.79
C ALA A 389 6.89 5.59 27.52
N GLU A 390 6.53 5.04 26.37
CA GLU A 390 5.14 4.77 25.99
C GLU A 390 4.50 3.68 26.86
N VAL A 391 5.25 2.63 27.19
CA VAL A 391 4.79 1.59 28.14
C VAL A 391 4.50 2.20 29.51
N ALA A 392 5.34 3.14 29.98
CA ALA A 392 5.08 3.87 31.23
C ALA A 392 3.83 4.74 31.17
N ASN A 393 3.41 5.17 29.97
CA ASN A 393 2.20 5.95 29.70
C ASN A 393 0.99 5.10 29.28
N GLY A 394 1.08 3.77 29.37
CA GLY A 394 -0.05 2.87 29.19
C GLY A 394 -0.12 2.14 27.86
N CYS A 395 0.88 2.25 26.98
CA CYS A 395 0.93 1.44 25.76
C CYS A 395 1.07 -0.05 26.12
N GLY A 396 0.15 -0.85 25.64
CA GLY A 396 0.03 -2.27 25.96
C GLY A 396 0.66 -3.22 24.91
N ASN A 397 1.58 -2.77 24.07
CA ASN A 397 2.14 -3.56 22.97
C ASN A 397 1.04 -4.30 22.19
N PRO A 398 0.15 -3.60 21.49
CA PRO A 398 -1.00 -4.22 20.85
C PRO A 398 -0.60 -5.14 19.70
N THR A 399 -1.50 -6.08 19.39
CA THR A 399 -1.40 -6.97 18.23
C THR A 399 -2.41 -6.54 17.16
N LEU A 400 -1.96 -6.40 15.92
CA LEU A 400 -2.80 -6.09 14.76
C LEU A 400 -3.37 -7.36 14.15
N THR A 401 -4.66 -7.36 13.86
CA THR A 401 -5.36 -8.40 13.12
C THR A 401 -6.01 -7.78 11.87
N PRO A 402 -5.78 -8.31 10.65
CA PRO A 402 -6.37 -7.77 9.45
C PRO A 402 -7.87 -8.07 9.37
N ASN A 403 -8.64 -7.10 8.88
CA ASN A 403 -10.06 -7.19 8.62
C ASN A 403 -10.36 -7.41 7.12
N ALA A 404 -11.58 -7.85 6.81
CA ALA A 404 -11.99 -8.14 5.44
C ALA A 404 -12.01 -6.89 4.52
N ASP A 405 -12.28 -5.70 5.11
CA ASP A 405 -12.31 -4.40 4.41
C ASP A 405 -10.93 -3.78 4.18
N GLY A 406 -9.85 -4.47 4.59
CA GLY A 406 -8.47 -3.98 4.49
C GLY A 406 -7.99 -3.15 5.68
N SER A 407 -8.87 -2.80 6.62
CA SER A 407 -8.47 -2.23 7.91
C SER A 407 -7.84 -3.27 8.83
N PHE A 408 -7.30 -2.82 9.95
CA PHE A 408 -6.80 -3.69 11.02
C PHE A 408 -7.53 -3.39 12.33
N THR A 409 -7.52 -4.36 13.21
CA THR A 409 -7.91 -4.19 14.61
C THR A 409 -6.67 -4.35 15.47
N ALA A 410 -6.28 -3.30 16.18
CA ALA A 410 -5.25 -3.37 17.22
C ALA A 410 -5.90 -3.83 18.52
N THR A 411 -5.36 -4.88 19.14
CA THR A 411 -5.85 -5.41 20.42
C THR A 411 -4.75 -5.25 21.47
N GLY A 412 -4.99 -4.41 22.47
CA GLY A 412 -4.07 -4.18 23.59
C GLY A 412 -4.13 -5.30 24.64
N SER A 413 -3.18 -5.30 25.56
CA SER A 413 -3.06 -6.31 26.65
C SER A 413 -4.29 -6.39 27.57
N GLY A 414 -5.09 -5.32 27.66
CA GLY A 414 -6.36 -5.27 28.39
C GLY A 414 -7.58 -5.77 27.61
N GLY A 415 -7.41 -6.21 26.35
CA GLY A 415 -8.50 -6.62 25.48
C GLY A 415 -9.25 -5.45 24.81
N ASN A 416 -8.84 -4.21 25.04
CA ASN A 416 -9.37 -3.06 24.31
C ASN A 416 -8.95 -3.12 22.85
N THR A 417 -9.85 -2.75 21.96
CA THR A 417 -9.62 -2.78 20.50
C THR A 417 -9.66 -1.38 19.93
N THR A 418 -8.76 -1.13 18.97
CA THR A 418 -8.65 0.15 18.26
C THR A 418 -8.64 -0.15 16.75
N PRO A 419 -9.53 0.42 15.94
CA PRO A 419 -9.44 0.32 14.49
C PRO A 419 -8.20 1.04 13.97
N VAL A 420 -7.50 0.42 13.02
CA VAL A 420 -6.30 0.98 12.38
C VAL A 420 -6.45 0.89 10.86
N LEU A 421 -6.37 2.02 10.21
CA LEU A 421 -6.46 2.16 8.76
C LEU A 421 -5.04 2.32 8.21
N VAL A 422 -4.58 1.36 7.44
CA VAL A 422 -3.23 1.41 6.85
C VAL A 422 -3.34 1.67 5.36
N PHE A 423 -2.51 2.58 4.84
CA PHE A 423 -2.54 2.98 3.44
C PHE A 423 -1.13 3.34 2.92
N ARG A 424 -0.96 3.23 1.61
CA ARG A 424 0.25 3.66 0.91
C ARG A 424 0.06 5.06 0.37
N GLY A 425 1.00 5.93 0.64
CA GLY A 425 1.06 7.24 0.00
C GLY A 425 1.54 7.16 -1.46
N ALA A 426 1.47 8.27 -2.17
CA ALA A 426 1.92 8.39 -3.57
C ALA A 426 3.37 7.97 -3.81
N ASN A 427 4.22 8.09 -2.81
CA ASN A 427 5.63 7.67 -2.86
C ASN A 427 5.84 6.19 -2.46
N GLY A 428 4.75 5.42 -2.25
CA GLY A 428 4.77 4.03 -1.81
C GLY A 428 5.04 3.83 -0.32
N ALA A 429 5.32 4.89 0.45
CA ALA A 429 5.51 4.80 1.90
C ALA A 429 4.20 4.41 2.60
N LEU A 430 4.32 3.56 3.61
CA LEU A 430 3.18 3.16 4.43
C LEU A 430 2.90 4.17 5.52
N ASN A 431 1.61 4.40 5.71
CA ASN A 431 1.05 5.28 6.73
C ASN A 431 -0.09 4.58 7.45
N PHE A 432 -0.44 5.04 8.64
CA PHE A 432 -1.65 4.57 9.32
C PHE A 432 -2.39 5.70 10.02
N ILE A 433 -3.69 5.47 10.25
CA ILE A 433 -4.50 6.23 11.20
C ILE A 433 -5.12 5.24 12.17
N ALA A 434 -4.84 5.36 13.46
CA ALA A 434 -5.52 4.62 14.51
C ALA A 434 -6.60 5.50 15.15
N LEU A 435 -7.78 4.90 15.39
CA LEU A 435 -8.99 5.60 15.82
C LEU A 435 -9.22 5.29 17.31
N GLN A 436 -8.90 6.25 18.16
CA GLN A 436 -9.10 6.08 19.60
C GLN A 436 -10.54 6.42 19.99
N ASP A 437 -11.17 5.54 20.76
CA ASP A 437 -12.49 5.73 21.33
C ASP A 437 -12.37 5.80 22.86
N TYR A 438 -12.79 6.90 23.43
CA TYR A 438 -12.82 7.13 24.87
C TYR A 438 -14.24 7.37 25.35
N PRO A 439 -14.59 7.04 26.59
CA PRO A 439 -15.94 7.23 27.12
C PRO A 439 -16.46 8.67 27.02
N ASN A 440 -15.60 9.67 26.88
CA ASN A 440 -15.95 11.09 26.88
C ASN A 440 -15.19 11.86 25.78
N GLY A 441 -14.86 11.23 24.66
CA GLY A 441 -14.14 11.84 23.56
C GLY A 441 -13.61 10.81 22.60
N GLY A 442 -12.72 11.23 21.74
CA GLY A 442 -12.03 10.35 20.82
C GLY A 442 -10.68 10.93 20.43
N GLY A 443 -9.94 10.22 19.61
CA GLY A 443 -8.63 10.68 19.18
C GLY A 443 -8.16 10.02 17.91
N LEU A 444 -7.10 10.57 17.36
CA LEU A 444 -6.45 10.09 16.15
C LEU A 444 -4.95 9.94 16.40
N ILE A 445 -4.40 8.80 16.00
CA ILE A 445 -2.96 8.60 15.91
C ILE A 445 -2.60 8.47 14.45
N PHE A 446 -1.78 9.37 13.95
CA PHE A 446 -1.23 9.31 12.59
C PHE A 446 0.17 8.76 12.64
N GLY A 447 0.44 7.71 11.88
CA GLY A 447 1.77 7.13 11.79
C GLY A 447 2.29 7.06 10.37
N ALA A 448 3.62 7.15 10.23
CA ALA A 448 4.33 6.91 8.99
C ALA A 448 5.58 6.08 9.26
N GLN A 449 5.97 5.21 8.33
CA GLN A 449 7.25 4.50 8.43
C GLN A 449 8.39 5.51 8.51
N ALA A 450 9.30 5.31 9.47
CA ALA A 450 10.41 6.21 9.70
C ALA A 450 11.37 6.18 8.50
N ALA A 451 11.54 7.31 7.84
CA ALA A 451 12.42 7.48 6.71
C ALA A 451 13.14 8.83 6.80
N THR A 452 14.39 8.87 6.39
CA THR A 452 15.16 10.12 6.36
C THR A 452 14.55 11.09 5.37
N LEU A 453 14.20 12.28 5.83
CA LEU A 453 13.71 13.37 5.00
C LEU A 453 14.88 14.13 4.36
N SER A 454 14.73 14.47 3.09
CA SER A 454 15.69 15.30 2.37
C SER A 454 15.28 16.78 2.40
N LEU A 455 16.24 17.66 2.55
CA LEU A 455 16.01 19.11 2.47
C LEU A 455 15.65 19.51 1.03
N PRO A 456 14.57 20.27 0.81
CA PRO A 456 14.27 20.87 -0.48
C PRO A 456 15.33 21.93 -0.84
N ALA A 457 15.49 22.19 -2.13
CA ALA A 457 16.43 23.19 -2.61
C ALA A 457 16.00 24.62 -2.23
N SER A 458 16.97 25.51 -2.01
CA SER A 458 16.70 26.95 -1.88
C SER A 458 16.00 27.46 -3.13
N GLY A 459 15.01 28.33 -2.96
CA GLY A 459 14.16 28.86 -4.03
C GLY A 459 12.92 27.99 -4.32
N THR A 460 12.79 26.81 -3.73
CA THR A 460 11.56 26.00 -3.85
C THR A 460 10.39 26.75 -3.22
N SER A 461 9.33 26.98 -4.00
CA SER A 461 8.08 27.56 -3.52
C SER A 461 7.01 26.46 -3.36
N THR A 462 6.22 26.58 -2.31
CA THR A 462 5.17 25.60 -1.99
C THR A 462 3.93 26.33 -1.52
N THR A 463 2.78 25.97 -2.11
CA THR A 463 1.45 26.37 -1.62
C THR A 463 0.79 25.16 -1.01
N TYR A 464 0.18 25.32 0.18
CA TYR A 464 -0.53 24.25 0.85
C TYR A 464 -1.79 24.79 1.54
N VAL A 465 -2.78 23.92 1.67
CA VAL A 465 -3.98 24.17 2.49
C VAL A 465 -3.77 23.50 3.84
N GLN A 466 -4.04 24.24 4.88
CA GLN A 466 -3.96 23.76 6.25
C GLN A 466 -5.36 23.67 6.85
N TYR A 467 -5.73 22.48 7.29
CA TYR A 467 -6.93 22.18 8.07
C TYR A 467 -6.50 22.09 9.52
N GLN A 468 -6.86 23.06 10.33
CA GLN A 468 -6.39 23.14 11.70
C GLN A 468 -7.56 23.13 12.70
N PHE A 469 -7.34 22.47 13.81
CA PHE A 469 -8.26 22.38 14.92
C PHE A 469 -7.59 22.85 16.20
N SER A 470 -8.21 23.78 16.89
CA SER A 470 -7.76 24.23 18.20
C SER A 470 -8.48 23.44 19.28
N GLY A 471 -7.73 22.60 20.00
CA GLY A 471 -8.26 21.81 21.10
C GLY A 471 -8.69 22.65 22.33
N ILE A 472 -9.33 22.02 23.29
CA ILE A 472 -9.76 22.66 24.55
C ILE A 472 -8.55 22.76 25.49
N PRO A 473 -8.17 23.94 25.99
CA PRO A 473 -7.04 24.09 26.90
C PRO A 473 -7.37 23.57 28.30
N ALA A 474 -6.33 23.16 29.07
CA ALA A 474 -6.48 22.71 30.45
C ALA A 474 -6.99 23.79 31.38
N THR A 475 -6.71 25.05 31.09
CA THR A 475 -7.15 26.21 31.89
C THR A 475 -7.45 27.39 31.00
N GLY A 476 -8.44 28.20 31.34
CA GLY A 476 -8.78 29.43 30.62
C GLY A 476 -10.19 29.44 30.03
N SER A 477 -10.48 30.47 29.23
CA SER A 477 -11.79 30.63 28.59
C SER A 477 -11.92 29.68 27.40
N THR A 478 -12.99 28.91 27.33
CA THR A 478 -13.31 28.01 26.21
C THR A 478 -13.88 28.74 24.99
N ALA A 479 -14.12 30.06 25.06
CA ALA A 479 -14.85 30.82 24.05
C ALA A 479 -14.21 30.82 22.65
N ASN A 480 -12.90 30.52 22.53
CA ASN A 480 -12.17 30.49 21.27
C ASN A 480 -11.59 29.11 20.92
N TRP A 481 -11.99 28.08 21.63
CA TRP A 481 -11.45 26.74 21.51
C TRP A 481 -12.47 25.76 20.94
N GLY A 482 -11.99 24.66 20.37
CA GLY A 482 -12.85 23.74 19.61
C GLY A 482 -13.20 24.31 18.23
N LYS A 483 -12.44 25.29 17.74
CA LYS A 483 -12.66 25.88 16.42
C LYS A 483 -11.80 25.20 15.38
N PHE A 484 -12.43 25.00 14.26
CA PHE A 484 -11.82 24.53 13.05
C PHE A 484 -11.61 25.71 12.10
N ASP A 485 -10.46 25.72 11.41
CA ASP A 485 -10.11 26.73 10.44
C ASP A 485 -9.45 26.11 9.22
N ILE A 486 -9.55 26.77 8.08
CA ILE A 486 -8.97 26.35 6.81
C ILE A 486 -8.21 27.54 6.23
N ASP A 487 -6.89 27.44 6.21
CA ASP A 487 -6.04 28.51 5.71
C ASP A 487 -5.19 28.01 4.53
N THR A 488 -4.88 28.89 3.60
CA THR A 488 -3.98 28.60 2.47
C THR A 488 -2.71 29.43 2.60
N PHE A 489 -1.56 28.76 2.67
CA PHE A 489 -0.27 29.40 2.82
C PHE A 489 0.62 29.17 1.60
N THR A 490 1.40 30.19 1.26
CA THR A 490 2.50 30.07 0.29
C THR A 490 3.80 30.51 0.94
N TYR A 491 4.82 29.66 0.84
CA TYR A 491 6.18 30.01 1.28
C TYR A 491 7.22 29.64 0.23
N THR A 492 8.41 30.26 0.37
CA THR A 492 9.60 29.91 -0.40
C THR A 492 10.72 29.54 0.56
N VAL A 493 11.48 28.50 0.23
CA VAL A 493 12.70 28.12 0.96
C VAL A 493 13.77 29.18 0.67
N SER A 494 14.03 30.05 1.62
CA SER A 494 14.97 31.18 1.46
C SER A 494 16.42 30.80 1.77
N ALA A 495 16.65 29.81 2.63
CA ALA A 495 17.96 29.26 2.93
C ALA A 495 17.91 27.78 3.29
N VAL A 496 19.01 27.06 3.06
CA VAL A 496 19.20 25.65 3.42
C VAL A 496 20.51 25.49 4.18
N ASP A 497 20.46 24.93 5.37
CA ASP A 497 21.62 24.59 6.21
C ASP A 497 21.78 23.08 6.27
N THR A 498 22.60 22.54 5.38
CA THR A 498 22.87 21.10 5.30
C THR A 498 23.71 20.57 6.46
N ALA A 499 24.40 21.44 7.20
CA ALA A 499 25.21 21.02 8.35
C ALA A 499 24.35 20.73 9.59
N ASN A 500 23.22 21.42 9.71
CA ASN A 500 22.28 21.25 10.83
C ASN A 500 20.97 20.57 10.42
N ASP A 501 20.87 20.09 9.15
CA ASP A 501 19.66 19.47 8.59
C ASP A 501 18.44 20.39 8.74
N ALA A 502 18.58 21.68 8.43
CA ALA A 502 17.58 22.70 8.64
C ALA A 502 17.38 23.59 7.39
N LEU A 503 16.22 24.23 7.32
CA LEU A 503 15.94 25.25 6.31
C LEU A 503 15.21 26.45 6.89
N THR A 504 15.28 27.58 6.19
CA THR A 504 14.50 28.78 6.49
C THR A 504 13.42 28.94 5.43
N ARG A 505 12.18 29.17 5.87
CA ARG A 505 11.04 29.51 5.01
C ARG A 505 10.66 30.96 5.18
N THR A 506 10.39 31.61 4.06
CA THR A 506 9.78 32.94 4.03
C THR A 506 8.40 32.81 3.42
N TYR A 507 7.40 33.12 4.19
CA TYR A 507 6.01 33.12 3.75
C TYR A 507 5.72 34.37 2.95
N SER A 508 4.93 34.23 1.90
CA SER A 508 4.50 35.34 1.05
C SER A 508 3.01 35.65 1.18
N THR A 509 2.19 34.62 1.41
CA THR A 509 0.73 34.81 1.52
C THR A 509 0.11 33.86 2.54
N GLU A 510 -0.96 34.33 3.19
CA GLU A 510 -1.98 33.59 3.91
C GLU A 510 -3.33 34.00 3.32
N ASP A 511 -4.10 33.04 2.81
CA ASP A 511 -5.38 33.25 2.10
C ASP A 511 -5.33 34.32 0.98
N GLY A 512 -4.18 34.38 0.29
CA GLY A 512 -3.92 35.36 -0.76
C GLY A 512 -3.55 36.77 -0.25
N ALA A 513 -3.63 37.03 1.05
CA ALA A 513 -3.11 38.25 1.66
C ALA A 513 -1.61 38.14 1.95
N ALA A 514 -0.89 39.28 1.98
CA ALA A 514 0.54 39.27 2.32
C ALA A 514 0.77 38.79 3.75
N TYR A 515 1.73 37.88 3.90
CA TYR A 515 2.06 37.26 5.18
C TYR A 515 3.59 37.19 5.35
N ASP A 516 4.11 37.90 6.34
CA ASP A 516 5.55 38.19 6.47
C ASP A 516 6.28 37.27 7.46
N LEU A 517 5.77 36.06 7.69
CA LEU A 517 6.41 35.11 8.58
C LEU A 517 7.70 34.55 7.98
N VAL A 518 8.75 34.54 8.79
CA VAL A 518 9.99 33.80 8.53
C VAL A 518 10.18 32.78 9.65
N ASP A 519 10.33 31.53 9.32
CA ASP A 519 10.58 30.46 10.30
C ASP A 519 11.75 29.56 9.88
N VAL A 520 12.27 28.84 10.87
CA VAL A 520 13.26 27.77 10.66
C VAL A 520 12.57 26.43 10.91
N VAL A 521 12.90 25.44 10.09
CA VAL A 521 12.40 24.06 10.22
C VAL A 521 13.58 23.12 10.24
N ASP A 522 13.70 22.39 11.35
CA ASP A 522 14.68 21.33 11.54
C ASP A 522 14.11 20.03 10.98
N TYR A 523 14.88 19.33 10.16
CA TYR A 523 14.52 18.06 9.54
C TYR A 523 15.09 16.90 10.36
N ASN A 524 14.41 15.77 10.32
CA ASN A 524 14.78 14.55 11.05
C ASN A 524 14.92 14.78 12.58
N GLN A 525 14.16 15.71 13.13
CA GLN A 525 14.10 16.06 14.54
C GLN A 525 12.64 16.03 15.06
N PRO A 526 12.36 15.48 16.26
CA PRO A 526 13.32 14.94 17.25
C PRO A 526 13.86 13.56 16.87
N SER A 527 13.29 12.90 15.88
CA SER A 527 13.78 11.65 15.31
C SER A 527 13.66 11.64 13.80
N THR A 528 14.38 10.72 13.14
CA THR A 528 14.34 10.55 11.66
C THR A 528 12.91 10.49 11.15
N GLY A 529 12.55 11.34 10.19
CA GLY A 529 11.22 11.39 9.58
C GLY A 529 10.29 12.47 10.13
N PHE A 530 10.65 13.15 11.22
CA PHE A 530 9.95 14.34 11.69
C PHE A 530 10.55 15.64 11.13
N ARG A 531 9.73 16.67 11.14
CA ARG A 531 10.16 18.07 11.00
C ARG A 531 9.73 18.83 12.23
N THR A 532 10.60 19.67 12.77
CA THR A 532 10.32 20.50 13.94
C THR A 532 10.44 21.97 13.54
N ARG A 533 9.41 22.73 13.80
CA ARG A 533 9.48 24.20 13.79
C ARG A 533 9.56 24.68 15.25
N PRO A 534 10.69 25.24 15.68
CA PRO A 534 10.82 25.80 17.04
C PRO A 534 9.77 26.89 17.32
N ALA A 535 9.50 27.12 18.59
CA ALA A 535 8.65 28.23 19.02
C ALA A 535 9.23 29.55 18.54
N LEU A 536 8.38 30.44 18.06
CA LEU A 536 8.79 31.75 17.59
C LEU A 536 7.75 32.82 17.89
N SER A 537 8.20 34.08 17.93
CA SER A 537 7.32 35.24 17.99
C SER A 537 7.59 36.11 16.78
N PHE A 538 6.55 36.59 16.13
CA PHE A 538 6.66 37.51 15.01
C PHE A 538 5.56 38.56 15.09
N THR A 539 5.81 39.72 14.49
CA THR A 539 4.85 40.81 14.41
C THR A 539 4.53 41.05 12.93
N ASP A 540 3.24 40.98 12.58
CA ASP A 540 2.80 41.22 11.20
C ASP A 540 2.92 42.71 10.79
N SER A 541 2.65 42.97 9.53
CA SER A 541 2.69 44.35 8.99
C SER A 541 1.62 45.28 9.57
N ALA A 542 0.58 44.72 10.19
CA ALA A 542 -0.46 45.45 10.91
C ALA A 542 -0.07 45.77 12.37
N GLY A 543 1.08 45.29 12.85
CA GLY A 543 1.57 45.49 14.20
C GLY A 543 1.05 44.48 15.22
N THR A 544 0.39 43.40 14.79
CA THR A 544 -0.09 42.32 15.68
C THR A 544 1.03 41.33 15.96
N THR A 545 1.31 41.06 17.23
CA THR A 545 2.34 40.11 17.64
C THR A 545 1.71 38.73 17.88
N TYR A 546 2.24 37.70 17.23
CA TYR A 546 1.86 36.31 17.35
C TYR A 546 2.97 35.51 18.04
N ASN A 547 2.59 34.67 18.97
CA ASN A 547 3.48 33.73 19.64
C ASN A 547 3.10 32.32 19.19
N LYS A 548 3.91 31.71 18.33
CA LYS A 548 3.74 30.33 17.84
C LYS A 548 4.50 29.38 18.76
N GLN A 549 3.88 28.29 19.15
CA GLN A 549 4.53 27.21 19.89
C GLN A 549 5.41 26.36 18.98
N THR A 550 6.23 25.49 19.59
CA THR A 550 6.93 24.45 18.83
C THR A 550 5.91 23.56 18.14
N SER A 551 6.11 23.33 16.85
CA SER A 551 5.28 22.47 16.02
C SER A 551 6.07 21.27 15.54
N TYR A 552 5.51 20.10 15.70
CA TYR A 552 6.05 18.86 15.15
C TYR A 552 5.20 18.43 13.97
N ASN A 553 5.85 17.97 12.92
CA ASN A 553 5.20 17.65 11.65
C ASN A 553 5.68 16.31 11.14
N LEU A 554 4.76 15.44 10.76
CA LEU A 554 5.00 14.12 10.20
C LEU A 554 4.44 14.05 8.78
N SER A 555 5.31 13.77 7.80
CA SER A 555 4.88 13.58 6.41
C SER A 555 4.28 12.20 6.22
N LEU A 556 3.13 12.14 5.57
CA LEU A 556 2.44 10.90 5.27
C LEU A 556 2.76 10.36 3.85
N GLY A 557 3.75 10.96 3.16
CA GLY A 557 4.18 10.51 1.83
C GLY A 557 3.17 10.69 0.70
N THR A 558 2.11 11.45 0.95
CA THR A 558 0.96 11.65 0.04
C THR A 558 0.83 13.08 -0.45
N GLY A 559 1.81 13.95 -0.19
CA GLY A 559 1.61 15.41 -0.27
C GLY A 559 0.80 15.96 0.91
N MET A 560 0.46 15.10 1.87
CA MET A 560 -0.20 15.44 3.12
C MET A 560 0.77 15.28 4.29
N SER A 561 0.65 16.12 5.28
CA SER A 561 1.35 15.97 6.56
C SER A 561 0.43 16.31 7.72
N VAL A 562 0.64 15.64 8.84
CA VAL A 562 0.00 15.94 10.10
C VAL A 562 0.94 16.77 10.96
N PHE A 563 0.39 17.73 11.70
CA PHE A 563 1.17 18.53 12.64
C PHE A 563 0.46 18.64 13.98
N ALA A 564 1.24 18.83 15.03
CA ALA A 564 0.77 19.14 16.36
C ALA A 564 1.65 20.23 17.00
N ASP A 565 1.00 21.27 17.52
CA ASP A 565 1.65 22.33 18.27
C ASP A 565 1.44 22.13 19.77
N GLY A 566 2.38 22.60 20.57
CA GLY A 566 2.22 22.61 22.03
C GLY A 566 2.52 21.29 22.72
N VAL A 567 3.11 20.32 22.04
CA VAL A 567 3.64 19.11 22.66
C VAL A 567 4.75 19.49 23.65
N SER A 568 4.57 19.22 24.92
CA SER A 568 5.54 19.58 25.98
C SER A 568 6.87 18.86 25.78
N GLY A 569 7.88 19.62 25.37
CA GLY A 569 9.27 19.16 25.41
C GLY A 569 9.66 18.08 24.41
N GLY A 570 8.79 17.69 23.46
CA GLY A 570 9.09 16.61 22.53
C GLY A 570 9.37 15.27 23.22
N VAL A 571 8.81 15.05 24.40
CA VAL A 571 8.99 13.82 25.17
C VAL A 571 8.08 12.75 24.58
N GLU A 572 8.71 11.74 24.05
CA GLU A 572 8.06 10.56 23.46
C GLU A 572 7.04 9.94 24.44
N GLY A 573 5.84 9.64 23.96
CA GLY A 573 4.80 8.96 24.70
C GLY A 573 4.12 9.78 25.80
N VAL A 574 4.33 11.09 25.87
CA VAL A 574 3.68 11.96 26.86
C VAL A 574 2.65 12.84 26.17
N LEU A 575 1.38 12.63 26.48
CA LEU A 575 0.31 13.55 26.12
C LEU A 575 0.47 14.85 26.90
N SER A 576 0.64 15.95 26.21
CA SER A 576 0.78 17.27 26.81
C SER A 576 -0.58 17.93 26.97
N THR A 577 -0.97 18.16 28.20
CA THR A 577 -2.04 19.11 28.55
C THR A 577 -1.44 20.50 28.75
N SER A 578 -1.27 21.24 27.65
CA SER A 578 -0.77 22.61 27.73
C SER A 578 -1.81 23.56 28.34
N THR A 579 -1.35 24.59 29.05
CA THR A 579 -2.19 25.75 29.46
C THR A 579 -2.63 26.59 28.24
N SER A 580 -1.94 26.47 27.11
CA SER A 580 -2.37 26.95 25.81
C SER A 580 -3.03 25.80 25.07
N ALA A 581 -4.04 26.07 24.23
CA ALA A 581 -4.71 25.03 23.48
C ALA A 581 -3.72 24.31 22.57
N PRO A 582 -3.78 22.97 22.52
CA PRO A 582 -3.07 22.22 21.52
C PRO A 582 -3.71 22.51 20.16
N PHE A 583 -2.89 22.92 19.19
CA PHE A 583 -3.28 22.92 17.79
C PHE A 583 -2.90 21.58 17.17
N PHE A 584 -3.83 21.05 16.42
CA PHE A 584 -3.65 19.86 15.63
C PHE A 584 -4.19 20.10 14.23
N GLY A 585 -3.58 19.55 13.21
CA GLY A 585 -4.11 19.69 11.87
C GLY A 585 -3.36 18.91 10.81
N LEU A 586 -3.86 19.07 9.60
CA LEU A 586 -3.34 18.48 8.37
C LEU A 586 -2.97 19.59 7.40
N SER A 587 -1.85 19.43 6.73
CA SER A 587 -1.42 20.29 5.64
C SER A 587 -1.37 19.48 4.35
N ILE A 588 -1.99 19.99 3.28
CA ILE A 588 -2.02 19.35 1.96
C ILE A 588 -1.35 20.28 0.96
N THR A 589 -0.28 19.81 0.35
CA THR A 589 0.43 20.54 -0.71
C THR A 589 -0.43 20.60 -1.97
N LEU A 590 -0.64 21.81 -2.50
CA LEU A 590 -1.30 22.02 -3.78
C LEU A 590 -0.30 21.83 -4.94
N HIS A 591 -0.77 21.16 -6.01
CA HIS A 591 0.03 20.82 -7.19
C HIS A 591 -0.44 21.55 -8.44
#